data_ed06f06b0ac8ec9d55789a1d607bdfe9
#
_entry.id   ed06f06b0ac8ec9d55789a1d607bdfe9
#
_cell.length_a   1.000
_cell.length_b   1.000
_cell.length_c   1.000
_cell.angle_alpha   90.00
_cell.angle_beta   90.00
_cell.angle_gamma   90.00
#
_symmetry.space_group_name_H-M   'P 1'
#
loop_
_entity.id
_entity.type
_entity.pdbx_description
1 polymer ?
#
loop_
_entity_poly.entity_id
_entity_poly.type
_entity_poly.pdbx_seq_one_letter_code
_entity_poly.pdbx_strand_id
1 'polypeptide(L)'
;MKVLIQDNLSKKVLIWYDKNKRDLPWRKSKKNLDPYQTWISEIMLQQTTVEAVIPFFHKFINKWPTIKKLSESKVEDVMDAWSGLGYYSRAKNIHKTAKIINKQHNNQIPDEYEELIKLPGIGPYTAGAILTIAFNKKASVIDSNIERIILRIRGIKEPKERVKKELIKISEDLCPEKRSGDYVQAMMDLGSAICKAKNPICDSCPIQEFCFSYAKDLTDSIPTKKLTKPKKIREANLFWIVSNQNKIFLQRRPLKGLLPGMLEFPSSEWINKNENIS
;
A
#
# COMPACT_ATOMS: atom_id res chain seq x y z
N MET A 1 -4.72 28.46 -17.95
CA MET A 1 -5.48 27.30 -18.45
C MET A 1 -5.18 26.00 -17.71
N LYS A 2 -3.92 25.56 -17.50
CA LYS A 2 -3.61 24.32 -16.73
C LYS A 2 -4.14 24.36 -15.29
N VAL A 3 -3.97 25.43 -14.53
CA VAL A 3 -4.41 25.57 -13.14
C VAL A 3 -5.93 25.45 -13.03
N LEU A 4 -6.70 26.09 -13.89
CA LEU A 4 -8.17 26.03 -13.90
C LEU A 4 -8.71 24.60 -14.17
N ILE A 5 -8.02 23.81 -14.97
CA ILE A 5 -8.40 22.41 -15.23
C ILE A 5 -8.12 21.54 -13.99
N GLN A 6 -7.01 21.76 -13.31
CA GLN A 6 -6.63 21.04 -12.09
C GLN A 6 -7.61 21.31 -10.94
N ASP A 7 -7.94 22.58 -10.71
CA ASP A 7 -8.90 22.98 -9.67
C ASP A 7 -10.30 22.39 -9.94
N ASN A 8 -10.74 22.38 -11.17
CA ASN A 8 -12.03 21.79 -11.54
C ASN A 8 -12.06 20.26 -11.38
N LEU A 9 -10.96 19.58 -11.75
CA LEU A 9 -10.84 18.13 -11.59
C LEU A 9 -10.87 17.73 -10.11
N SER A 10 -10.03 18.34 -9.28
CA SER A 10 -9.97 18.04 -7.85
C SER A 10 -11.29 18.35 -7.15
N LYS A 11 -11.95 19.44 -7.51
CA LYS A 11 -13.27 19.81 -6.99
C LYS A 11 -14.34 18.75 -7.32
N LYS A 12 -14.40 18.26 -8.56
CA LYS A 12 -15.35 17.20 -8.94
C LYS A 12 -15.08 15.88 -8.21
N VAL A 13 -13.80 15.51 -8.06
CA VAL A 13 -13.39 14.34 -7.27
C VAL A 13 -13.86 14.46 -5.82
N LEU A 14 -13.67 15.62 -5.20
CA LEU A 14 -14.08 15.86 -3.81
C LEU A 14 -15.61 15.87 -3.64
N ILE A 15 -16.36 16.47 -4.58
CA ILE A 15 -17.84 16.44 -4.56
C ILE A 15 -18.35 14.99 -4.65
N TRP A 16 -17.72 14.17 -5.50
CA TRP A 16 -18.07 12.76 -5.61
C TRP A 16 -17.71 12.00 -4.32
N TYR A 17 -16.55 12.27 -3.73
CA TYR A 17 -16.10 11.63 -2.49
C TYR A 17 -17.02 11.90 -1.32
N ASP A 18 -17.51 13.12 -1.17
CA ASP A 18 -18.43 13.49 -0.09
C ASP A 18 -19.70 12.63 -0.08
N LYS A 19 -20.12 12.13 -1.26
CA LYS A 19 -21.30 11.28 -1.43
C LYS A 19 -20.99 9.78 -1.42
N ASN A 20 -19.77 9.37 -1.78
CA ASN A 20 -19.45 7.97 -2.11
C ASN A 20 -18.28 7.38 -1.29
N LYS A 21 -17.73 8.14 -0.34
CA LYS A 21 -16.60 7.68 0.47
C LYS A 21 -16.92 6.39 1.21
N ARG A 22 -15.97 5.45 1.20
CA ARG A 22 -16.11 4.20 1.94
C ARG A 22 -16.06 4.44 3.44
N ASP A 23 -16.95 3.78 4.20
CA ASP A 23 -16.88 3.75 5.66
C ASP A 23 -15.83 2.73 6.09
N LEU A 24 -14.65 3.23 6.46
CA LEU A 24 -13.52 2.41 6.87
C LEU A 24 -13.10 2.76 8.31
N PRO A 25 -12.69 1.75 9.14
CA PRO A 25 -12.37 1.99 10.55
C PRO A 25 -11.34 3.09 10.78
N TRP A 26 -10.33 3.17 9.92
CA TRP A 26 -9.26 4.17 9.98
C TRP A 26 -9.62 5.54 9.41
N ARG A 27 -10.88 5.73 8.97
CA ARG A 27 -11.42 7.01 8.46
C ARG A 27 -12.44 7.67 9.40
N LYS A 28 -12.63 7.15 10.63
CA LYS A 28 -13.76 7.53 11.53
C LYS A 28 -13.50 8.72 12.44
N SER A 29 -12.40 9.43 12.33
CA SER A 29 -12.16 10.62 13.17
C SER A 29 -12.95 11.84 12.70
N LYS A 30 -13.56 12.59 13.67
CA LYS A 30 -14.45 13.73 13.37
C LYS A 30 -13.74 15.04 12.99
N LYS A 31 -12.47 15.24 13.32
CA LYS A 31 -11.73 16.49 13.05
C LYS A 31 -10.46 16.32 12.24
N ASN A 32 -9.59 15.41 12.62
CA ASN A 32 -8.39 15.05 11.87
C ASN A 32 -8.19 13.55 12.02
N LEU A 33 -7.74 12.87 10.96
CA LEU A 33 -7.43 11.46 11.05
C LEU A 33 -6.20 11.29 11.95
N ASP A 34 -6.24 10.29 12.84
CA ASP A 34 -5.14 9.98 13.74
C ASP A 34 -3.91 9.52 12.92
N PRO A 35 -2.76 10.22 13.00
CA PRO A 35 -1.56 9.84 12.25
C PRO A 35 -1.08 8.42 12.55
N TYR A 36 -1.23 7.95 13.80
CA TYR A 36 -0.89 6.60 14.18
C TYR A 36 -1.76 5.56 13.47
N GLN A 37 -3.09 5.75 13.50
CA GLN A 37 -4.02 4.86 12.83
C GLN A 37 -3.87 4.91 11.31
N THR A 38 -3.61 6.08 10.74
CA THR A 38 -3.29 6.25 9.32
C THR A 38 -2.05 5.44 8.95
N TRP A 39 -0.95 5.59 9.70
CA TRP A 39 0.28 4.83 9.46
C TRP A 39 0.05 3.32 9.52
N ILE A 40 -0.61 2.82 10.58
CA ILE A 40 -0.88 1.38 10.74
C ILE A 40 -1.73 0.83 9.58
N SER A 41 -2.82 1.53 9.21
CA SER A 41 -3.68 1.10 8.12
C SER A 41 -2.95 1.08 6.78
N GLU A 42 -2.14 2.11 6.48
CA GLU A 42 -1.37 2.18 5.23
C GLU A 42 -0.35 1.03 5.12
N ILE A 43 0.31 0.66 6.22
CA ILE A 43 1.21 -0.50 6.21
C ILE A 43 0.43 -1.83 6.08
N MET A 44 -0.73 -1.97 6.74
CA MET A 44 -1.56 -3.18 6.62
C MET A 44 -2.10 -3.38 5.21
N LEU A 45 -2.47 -2.29 4.54
CA LEU A 45 -3.01 -2.30 3.17
C LEU A 45 -1.96 -2.59 2.08
N GLN A 46 -0.66 -2.57 2.39
CA GLN A 46 0.36 -2.96 1.43
C GLN A 46 0.16 -4.41 1.00
N GLN A 47 -0.21 -4.64 -0.27
CA GLN A 47 -0.45 -5.96 -0.87
C GLN A 47 -1.51 -6.82 -0.14
N THR A 48 -2.47 -6.18 0.52
CA THR A 48 -3.55 -6.84 1.24
C THR A 48 -4.86 -6.11 0.93
N THR A 49 -5.98 -6.84 0.79
CA THR A 49 -7.28 -6.23 0.49
C THR A 49 -7.87 -5.53 1.72
N VAL A 50 -8.76 -4.56 1.48
CA VAL A 50 -9.42 -3.80 2.55
C VAL A 50 -10.20 -4.73 3.48
N GLU A 51 -10.97 -5.66 2.92
CA GLU A 51 -11.82 -6.61 3.66
C GLU A 51 -10.97 -7.48 4.61
N ALA A 52 -9.79 -7.92 4.14
CA ALA A 52 -8.87 -8.71 4.96
C ALA A 52 -8.23 -7.87 6.08
N VAL A 53 -7.97 -6.57 5.84
CA VAL A 53 -7.31 -5.69 6.82
C VAL A 53 -8.22 -5.29 7.97
N ILE A 54 -9.52 -5.06 7.75
CA ILE A 54 -10.46 -4.54 8.75
C ILE A 54 -10.37 -5.28 10.11
N PRO A 55 -10.51 -6.61 10.19
CA PRO A 55 -10.47 -7.32 11.46
C PRO A 55 -9.09 -7.22 12.15
N PHE A 56 -8.00 -7.25 11.37
CA PHE A 56 -6.66 -7.10 11.92
C PHE A 56 -6.39 -5.70 12.47
N PHE A 57 -6.88 -4.68 11.77
CA PHE A 57 -6.76 -3.29 12.21
C PHE A 57 -7.44 -3.08 13.58
N HIS A 58 -8.69 -3.53 13.73
CA HIS A 58 -9.39 -3.45 15.01
C HIS A 58 -8.64 -4.17 16.13
N LYS A 59 -8.21 -5.41 15.90
CA LYS A 59 -7.45 -6.19 16.87
C LYS A 59 -6.15 -5.50 17.27
N PHE A 60 -5.45 -4.94 16.29
CA PHE A 60 -4.15 -4.29 16.48
C PHE A 60 -4.27 -2.99 17.29
N ILE A 61 -5.21 -2.10 16.89
CA ILE A 61 -5.42 -0.81 17.56
C ILE A 61 -5.98 -1.01 18.98
N ASN A 62 -6.84 -2.00 19.18
CA ASN A 62 -7.34 -2.34 20.54
C ASN A 62 -6.21 -2.83 21.45
N LYS A 63 -5.26 -3.63 20.90
CA LYS A 63 -4.11 -4.15 21.69
C LYS A 63 -3.07 -3.06 21.95
N TRP A 64 -2.80 -2.22 20.96
CA TRP A 64 -1.84 -1.11 21.04
C TRP A 64 -2.45 0.21 20.56
N PRO A 65 -3.23 0.89 21.41
CA PRO A 65 -3.92 2.12 21.02
C PRO A 65 -3.00 3.32 20.83
N THR A 66 -1.72 3.22 21.22
CA THR A 66 -0.73 4.30 21.10
C THR A 66 0.62 3.77 20.64
N ILE A 67 1.42 4.65 20.03
CA ILE A 67 2.81 4.36 19.63
C ILE A 67 3.63 3.91 20.84
N LYS A 68 3.46 4.54 21.99
CA LYS A 68 4.16 4.18 23.23
C LYS A 68 3.90 2.72 23.60
N LYS A 69 2.62 2.31 23.70
CA LYS A 69 2.27 0.91 24.03
C LYS A 69 2.81 -0.08 23.00
N LEU A 70 2.79 0.29 21.71
CA LEU A 70 3.36 -0.55 20.68
C LEU A 70 4.90 -0.66 20.78
N SER A 71 5.59 0.44 21.10
CA SER A 71 7.05 0.45 21.25
C SER A 71 7.55 -0.36 22.45
N GLU A 72 6.75 -0.43 23.51
CA GLU A 72 7.05 -1.17 24.75
C GLU A 72 6.72 -2.68 24.63
N SER A 73 6.01 -3.10 23.58
CA SER A 73 5.64 -4.50 23.38
C SER A 73 6.83 -5.36 22.94
N LYS A 74 6.69 -6.68 23.07
CA LYS A 74 7.64 -7.64 22.47
C LYS A 74 7.37 -7.75 20.96
N VAL A 75 8.42 -7.92 20.17
CA VAL A 75 8.27 -8.08 18.72
C VAL A 75 7.49 -9.35 18.37
N GLU A 76 7.62 -10.39 19.19
CA GLU A 76 6.89 -11.66 19.06
C GLU A 76 5.39 -11.43 19.15
N ASP A 77 4.91 -10.63 20.11
CA ASP A 77 3.49 -10.29 20.26
C ASP A 77 2.93 -9.54 19.04
N VAL A 78 3.77 -8.67 18.42
CA VAL A 78 3.39 -7.95 17.20
C VAL A 78 3.32 -8.90 16.02
N MET A 79 4.27 -9.84 15.92
CA MET A 79 4.30 -10.87 14.89
C MET A 79 3.08 -11.81 14.99
N ASP A 80 2.69 -12.21 16.20
CA ASP A 80 1.54 -13.06 16.46
C ASP A 80 0.22 -12.34 16.08
N ALA A 81 0.09 -11.07 16.46
CA ALA A 81 -1.08 -10.27 16.07
C ALA A 81 -1.18 -10.02 14.56
N TRP A 82 -0.05 -10.13 13.83
CA TRP A 82 0.05 -10.00 12.38
C TRP A 82 -0.18 -11.31 11.64
N SER A 83 -0.23 -12.44 12.37
CA SER A 83 -0.32 -13.78 11.76
C SER A 83 -1.58 -13.90 10.91
N GLY A 84 -1.38 -14.25 9.63
CA GLY A 84 -2.44 -14.32 8.60
C GLY A 84 -2.46 -13.16 7.60
N LEU A 85 -1.87 -11.98 7.91
CA LEU A 85 -1.76 -10.87 6.94
C LEU A 85 -0.64 -11.06 5.91
N GLY A 86 0.32 -11.96 6.18
CA GLY A 86 1.50 -12.15 5.32
C GLY A 86 2.50 -10.98 5.35
N TYR A 87 3.59 -11.12 4.58
CA TYR A 87 4.64 -10.10 4.50
C TYR A 87 5.12 -9.61 5.88
N TYR A 88 5.54 -10.53 6.73
CA TYR A 88 5.87 -10.32 8.15
C TYR A 88 6.97 -9.28 8.41
N SER A 89 7.78 -8.95 7.40
CA SER A 89 8.73 -7.83 7.49
C SER A 89 8.03 -6.50 7.81
N ARG A 90 6.76 -6.33 7.41
CA ARG A 90 5.95 -5.14 7.74
C ARG A 90 5.74 -5.03 9.26
N ALA A 91 5.35 -6.12 9.92
CA ALA A 91 5.17 -6.16 11.37
C ALA A 91 6.46 -5.81 12.13
N LYS A 92 7.59 -6.40 11.70
CA LYS A 92 8.91 -6.08 12.28
C LYS A 92 9.27 -4.60 12.09
N ASN A 93 9.01 -4.05 10.92
CA ASN A 93 9.29 -2.66 10.62
C ASN A 93 8.38 -1.71 11.43
N ILE A 94 7.08 -2.01 11.56
CA ILE A 94 6.16 -1.25 12.42
C ILE A 94 6.71 -1.18 13.86
N HIS A 95 7.10 -2.30 14.44
CA HIS A 95 7.64 -2.34 15.80
C HIS A 95 8.95 -1.55 15.93
N LYS A 96 9.88 -1.70 14.97
CA LYS A 96 11.12 -0.90 14.95
C LYS A 96 10.83 0.59 14.86
N THR A 97 9.94 0.97 13.98
CA THR A 97 9.53 2.36 13.76
C THR A 97 8.84 2.94 14.98
N ALA A 98 7.96 2.18 15.65
CA ALA A 98 7.36 2.62 16.91
C ALA A 98 8.43 2.92 17.99
N LYS A 99 9.48 2.11 18.10
CA LYS A 99 10.61 2.38 19.01
C LYS A 99 11.40 3.62 18.66
N ILE A 100 11.63 3.87 17.37
CA ILE A 100 12.32 5.10 16.93
C ILE A 100 11.47 6.31 17.24
N ILE A 101 10.17 6.28 16.92
CA ILE A 101 9.25 7.39 17.16
C ILE A 101 9.12 7.68 18.67
N ASN A 102 9.02 6.65 19.50
CA ASN A 102 9.01 6.82 20.96
C ASN A 102 10.28 7.52 21.45
N LYS A 103 11.45 7.07 20.97
CA LYS A 103 12.75 7.57 21.46
C LYS A 103 13.12 8.95 20.89
N GLN A 104 12.81 9.24 19.65
CA GLN A 104 13.34 10.39 18.90
C GLN A 104 12.28 11.45 18.57
N HIS A 105 10.99 11.11 18.61
CA HIS A 105 9.90 11.99 18.19
C HIS A 105 8.78 12.10 19.24
N ASN A 106 9.07 11.89 20.53
CA ASN A 106 8.13 12.05 21.66
C ASN A 106 6.77 11.36 21.43
N ASN A 107 6.76 10.16 20.86
CA ASN A 107 5.55 9.39 20.48
C ASN A 107 4.63 10.07 19.43
N GLN A 108 5.12 11.03 18.67
CA GLN A 108 4.39 11.69 17.60
C GLN A 108 4.93 11.25 16.25
N ILE A 109 4.04 10.91 15.32
CA ILE A 109 4.43 10.65 13.93
C ILE A 109 5.01 11.96 13.36
N PRO A 110 6.22 11.95 12.77
CA PRO A 110 6.77 13.10 12.08
C PRO A 110 5.84 13.58 10.96
N ASP A 111 5.76 14.89 10.75
CA ASP A 111 4.95 15.51 9.72
C ASP A 111 5.76 16.16 8.59
N GLU A 112 7.04 15.73 8.46
CA GLU A 112 7.96 16.11 7.39
C GLU A 112 8.39 14.87 6.59
N TYR A 113 8.45 15.02 5.26
CA TYR A 113 8.76 13.91 4.34
C TYR A 113 10.13 13.29 4.62
N GLU A 114 11.15 14.11 4.83
CA GLU A 114 12.53 13.70 5.06
C GLU A 114 12.68 12.89 6.36
N GLU A 115 11.87 13.16 7.37
CA GLU A 115 11.86 12.40 8.61
C GLU A 115 11.10 11.07 8.45
N LEU A 116 9.97 11.11 7.79
CA LEU A 116 9.16 9.89 7.55
C LEU A 116 9.92 8.85 6.74
N ILE A 117 10.63 9.24 5.67
CA ILE A 117 11.30 8.30 4.78
C ILE A 117 12.53 7.62 5.41
N LYS A 118 13.06 8.15 6.52
CA LYS A 118 14.13 7.52 7.31
C LYS A 118 13.61 6.36 8.16
N LEU A 119 12.30 6.30 8.40
CA LEU A 119 11.71 5.29 9.28
C LEU A 119 11.57 3.93 8.57
N PRO A 120 11.94 2.81 9.24
CA PRO A 120 11.87 1.48 8.65
C PRO A 120 10.47 1.12 8.14
N GLY A 121 10.37 0.72 6.87
CA GLY A 121 9.11 0.32 6.23
C GLY A 121 8.25 1.48 5.73
N ILE A 122 8.67 2.73 5.89
CA ILE A 122 8.04 3.90 5.30
C ILE A 122 8.79 4.28 4.02
N GLY A 123 8.16 4.02 2.88
CA GLY A 123 8.65 4.43 1.58
C GLY A 123 7.96 5.70 1.08
N PRO A 124 8.32 6.19 -0.13
CA PRO A 124 7.75 7.41 -0.69
C PRO A 124 6.22 7.46 -0.72
N TYR A 125 5.59 6.33 -1.08
CA TYR A 125 4.13 6.21 -1.04
C TYR A 125 3.56 6.42 0.37
N THR A 126 4.07 5.66 1.34
CA THR A 126 3.56 5.70 2.72
C THR A 126 3.82 7.06 3.37
N ALA A 127 4.98 7.68 3.13
CA ALA A 127 5.29 9.03 3.60
C ALA A 127 4.29 10.05 3.02
N GLY A 128 4.08 10.04 1.71
CA GLY A 128 3.09 10.90 1.06
C GLY A 128 1.66 10.67 1.58
N ALA A 129 1.24 9.41 1.77
CA ALA A 129 -0.07 9.07 2.31
C ALA A 129 -0.25 9.59 3.75
N ILE A 130 0.74 9.44 4.62
CA ILE A 130 0.70 9.98 5.99
C ILE A 130 0.58 11.51 5.96
N LEU A 131 1.41 12.19 5.16
CA LEU A 131 1.40 13.65 5.05
C LEU A 131 0.04 14.18 4.57
N THR A 132 -0.52 13.57 3.53
CA THR A 132 -1.79 14.03 2.98
C THR A 132 -2.97 13.66 3.87
N ILE A 133 -3.07 12.39 4.27
CA ILE A 133 -4.26 11.85 4.95
C ILE A 133 -4.33 12.33 6.40
N ALA A 134 -3.23 12.25 7.15
CA ALA A 134 -3.22 12.59 8.57
C ALA A 134 -2.95 14.07 8.85
N PHE A 135 -2.08 14.70 8.05
CA PHE A 135 -1.65 16.09 8.29
C PHE A 135 -2.24 17.08 7.29
N ASN A 136 -2.98 16.61 6.29
CA ASN A 136 -3.55 17.42 5.22
C ASN A 136 -2.52 18.30 4.49
N LYS A 137 -1.25 17.86 4.47
CA LYS A 137 -0.15 18.49 3.73
C LYS A 137 -0.15 17.96 2.29
N LYS A 138 0.06 18.85 1.33
CA LYS A 138 0.17 18.46 -0.08
C LYS A 138 1.42 17.62 -0.31
N ALA A 139 1.25 16.45 -0.87
CA ALA A 139 2.33 15.55 -1.26
C ALA A 139 1.92 14.64 -2.42
N SER A 140 2.91 14.07 -3.12
CA SER A 140 2.65 13.06 -4.13
C SER A 140 2.31 11.71 -3.49
N VAL A 141 1.16 11.15 -3.87
CA VAL A 141 0.74 9.80 -3.47
C VAL A 141 0.38 9.02 -4.73
N ILE A 142 1.07 7.90 -4.95
CA ILE A 142 0.84 7.06 -6.13
C ILE A 142 0.75 5.60 -5.70
N ASP A 143 -0.48 5.10 -5.60
CA ASP A 143 -0.78 3.68 -5.57
C ASP A 143 -1.16 3.19 -6.98
N SER A 144 -1.49 1.92 -7.14
CA SER A 144 -1.90 1.35 -8.43
C SER A 144 -3.20 1.95 -8.98
N ASN A 145 -4.07 2.48 -8.12
CA ASN A 145 -5.33 3.13 -8.53
C ASN A 145 -5.07 4.53 -9.06
N ILE A 146 -4.35 5.34 -8.29
CA ILE A 146 -3.99 6.71 -8.66
C ILE A 146 -3.11 6.71 -9.92
N GLU A 147 -2.13 5.82 -10.00
CA GLU A 147 -1.29 5.61 -11.18
C GLU A 147 -2.15 5.39 -12.44
N ARG A 148 -3.07 4.42 -12.38
CA ARG A 148 -3.96 4.10 -13.49
C ARG A 148 -4.84 5.27 -13.90
N ILE A 149 -5.40 6.00 -12.93
CA ILE A 149 -6.22 7.19 -13.20
C ILE A 149 -5.39 8.26 -13.91
N ILE A 150 -4.19 8.57 -13.41
CA ILE A 150 -3.31 9.58 -14.02
C ILE A 150 -2.92 9.18 -15.44
N LEU A 151 -2.50 7.93 -15.66
CA LEU A 151 -2.15 7.41 -16.98
C LEU A 151 -3.32 7.56 -17.96
N ARG A 152 -4.55 7.24 -17.54
CA ARG A 152 -5.75 7.37 -18.38
C ARG A 152 -6.15 8.82 -18.65
N ILE A 153 -6.12 9.68 -17.62
CA ILE A 153 -6.44 11.11 -17.79
C ILE A 153 -5.48 11.77 -18.79
N ARG A 154 -4.19 11.42 -18.72
CA ARG A 154 -3.13 11.98 -19.56
C ARG A 154 -2.90 11.24 -20.88
N GLY A 155 -3.48 10.05 -21.05
CA GLY A 155 -3.28 9.23 -22.24
C GLY A 155 -1.85 8.67 -22.37
N ILE A 156 -1.16 8.46 -21.23
CA ILE A 156 0.23 8.01 -21.20
C ILE A 156 0.26 6.49 -21.47
N LYS A 157 0.91 6.10 -22.58
CA LYS A 157 1.05 4.69 -23.00
C LYS A 157 2.38 4.06 -22.60
N GLU A 158 3.34 4.87 -22.23
CA GLU A 158 4.65 4.42 -21.83
C GLU A 158 4.58 3.54 -20.57
N PRO A 159 5.47 2.53 -20.46
CA PRO A 159 5.61 1.75 -19.23
C PRO A 159 5.90 2.67 -18.03
N LYS A 160 5.22 2.43 -16.94
CA LYS A 160 5.30 3.27 -15.72
C LYS A 160 6.72 3.49 -15.19
N GLU A 161 7.60 2.54 -15.41
CA GLU A 161 9.00 2.63 -15.00
C GLU A 161 9.75 3.77 -15.72
N ARG A 162 9.34 4.10 -16.95
CA ARG A 162 9.93 5.20 -17.74
C ARG A 162 9.37 6.57 -17.32
N VAL A 163 8.12 6.62 -16.91
CA VAL A 163 7.40 7.88 -16.61
C VAL A 163 7.26 8.15 -15.12
N LYS A 164 7.92 7.40 -14.26
CA LYS A 164 7.78 7.49 -12.81
C LYS A 164 7.95 8.92 -12.26
N LYS A 165 8.97 9.63 -12.71
CA LYS A 165 9.20 11.03 -12.28
C LYS A 165 8.09 11.96 -12.72
N GLU A 166 7.58 11.78 -13.94
CA GLU A 166 6.46 12.54 -14.48
C GLU A 166 5.18 12.26 -13.71
N LEU A 167 4.89 11.00 -13.40
CA LEU A 167 3.73 10.61 -12.59
C LEU A 167 3.76 11.24 -11.20
N ILE A 168 4.92 11.29 -10.54
CA ILE A 168 5.10 11.95 -9.24
C ILE A 168 4.71 13.43 -9.36
N LYS A 169 5.26 14.12 -10.35
CA LYS A 169 4.95 15.54 -10.57
C LYS A 169 3.47 15.78 -10.87
N ILE A 170 2.86 14.96 -11.74
CA ILE A 170 1.44 15.08 -12.07
C ILE A 170 0.58 14.82 -10.82
N SER A 171 0.92 13.80 -10.02
CA SER A 171 0.19 13.48 -8.78
C SER A 171 0.22 14.64 -7.79
N GLU A 172 1.38 15.27 -7.62
CA GLU A 172 1.55 16.45 -6.77
C GLU A 172 0.79 17.66 -7.31
N ASP A 173 0.92 17.94 -8.61
CA ASP A 173 0.22 19.04 -9.28
C ASP A 173 -1.30 18.91 -9.15
N LEU A 174 -1.86 17.69 -9.27
CA LEU A 174 -3.30 17.44 -9.17
C LEU A 174 -3.81 17.48 -7.72
N CYS A 175 -2.95 17.32 -6.73
CA CYS A 175 -3.34 17.34 -5.32
C CYS A 175 -3.64 18.79 -4.89
N PRO A 176 -4.85 19.09 -4.39
CA PRO A 176 -5.21 20.42 -3.94
C PRO A 176 -4.53 20.77 -2.62
N GLU A 177 -4.33 22.07 -2.34
CA GLU A 177 -3.79 22.56 -1.05
C GLU A 177 -4.75 22.31 0.13
N LYS A 178 -6.06 22.40 -0.12
CA LYS A 178 -7.09 22.13 0.87
C LYS A 178 -7.71 20.75 0.63
N ARG A 179 -7.94 20.02 1.71
CA ARG A 179 -8.53 18.67 1.65
C ARG A 179 -7.67 17.66 0.86
N SER A 180 -6.34 17.81 0.92
CA SER A 180 -5.41 16.91 0.22
C SER A 180 -5.60 15.46 0.66
N GLY A 181 -5.83 15.19 1.94
CA GLY A 181 -6.13 13.85 2.46
C GLY A 181 -7.43 13.26 1.91
N ASP A 182 -8.50 14.06 1.85
CA ASP A 182 -9.76 13.64 1.24
C ASP A 182 -9.59 13.34 -0.24
N TYR A 183 -8.85 14.19 -0.96
CA TYR A 183 -8.58 14.03 -2.38
C TYR A 183 -7.82 12.74 -2.71
N VAL A 184 -6.77 12.44 -1.97
CA VAL A 184 -5.98 11.21 -2.16
C VAL A 184 -6.83 9.97 -1.91
N GLN A 185 -7.60 9.96 -0.81
CA GLN A 185 -8.53 8.87 -0.51
C GLN A 185 -9.64 8.75 -1.57
N ALA A 186 -10.14 9.88 -2.08
CA ALA A 186 -11.12 9.92 -3.16
C ALA A 186 -10.58 9.30 -4.45
N MET A 187 -9.33 9.61 -4.82
CA MET A 187 -8.68 9.02 -6.00
C MET A 187 -8.48 7.51 -5.84
N MET A 188 -8.12 7.02 -4.65
CA MET A 188 -8.05 5.58 -4.38
C MET A 188 -9.42 4.91 -4.50
N ASP A 189 -10.47 5.52 -3.93
CA ASP A 189 -11.84 5.01 -4.00
C ASP A 189 -12.38 5.03 -5.43
N LEU A 190 -12.16 6.10 -6.17
CA LEU A 190 -12.51 6.22 -7.59
C LEU A 190 -11.84 5.13 -8.43
N GLY A 191 -10.56 4.85 -8.17
CA GLY A 191 -9.81 3.80 -8.86
C GLY A 191 -10.34 2.41 -8.56
N SER A 192 -10.78 2.15 -7.34
CA SER A 192 -11.31 0.84 -6.96
C SER A 192 -12.77 0.64 -7.41
N ALA A 193 -13.60 1.67 -7.36
CA ALA A 193 -15.04 1.57 -7.64
C ALA A 193 -15.38 1.78 -9.12
N ILE A 194 -14.80 2.79 -9.76
CA ILE A 194 -15.19 3.27 -11.10
C ILE A 194 -14.08 3.04 -12.13
N CYS A 195 -12.90 3.63 -11.94
CA CYS A 195 -11.80 3.52 -12.88
C CYS A 195 -11.05 2.19 -12.71
N LYS A 196 -11.75 1.06 -12.81
CA LYS A 196 -11.21 -0.29 -12.63
C LYS A 196 -10.16 -0.64 -13.68
N ALA A 197 -9.30 -1.61 -13.36
CA ALA A 197 -8.26 -2.08 -14.29
C ALA A 197 -8.85 -2.76 -15.52
N LYS A 198 -9.97 -3.48 -15.34
CA LYS A 198 -10.77 -4.09 -16.42
C LYS A 198 -12.20 -3.55 -16.32
N ASN A 199 -12.82 -3.33 -17.44
CA ASN A 199 -14.22 -2.85 -17.55
C ASN A 199 -14.48 -1.63 -16.64
N PRO A 200 -13.80 -0.49 -16.85
CA PRO A 200 -14.06 0.72 -16.10
C PRO A 200 -15.47 1.24 -16.36
N ILE A 201 -16.12 1.81 -15.33
CA ILE A 201 -17.47 2.34 -15.42
C ILE A 201 -17.39 3.84 -15.77
N CYS A 202 -16.96 4.14 -17.00
CA CYS A 202 -16.63 5.51 -17.43
C CYS A 202 -17.82 6.47 -17.41
N ASP A 203 -19.03 5.99 -17.70
CA ASP A 203 -20.25 6.82 -17.73
C ASP A 203 -20.64 7.39 -16.36
N SER A 204 -20.20 6.72 -15.28
CA SER A 204 -20.39 7.19 -13.90
C SER A 204 -19.19 7.96 -13.35
N CYS A 205 -18.16 8.22 -14.17
CA CYS A 205 -16.93 8.84 -13.71
C CYS A 205 -17.08 10.37 -13.54
N PRO A 206 -16.84 10.93 -12.34
CA PRO A 206 -17.01 12.37 -12.10
C PRO A 206 -16.02 13.23 -12.86
N ILE A 207 -14.95 12.64 -13.39
CA ILE A 207 -13.88 13.32 -14.13
C ILE A 207 -13.76 12.82 -15.58
N GLN A 208 -14.83 12.23 -16.11
CA GLN A 208 -14.88 11.69 -17.50
C GLN A 208 -14.44 12.73 -18.53
N GLU A 209 -14.94 13.96 -18.43
CA GLU A 209 -14.67 15.07 -19.37
C GLU A 209 -13.19 15.46 -19.43
N PHE A 210 -12.39 15.16 -18.38
CA PHE A 210 -10.95 15.41 -18.35
C PHE A 210 -10.14 14.20 -18.83
N CYS A 211 -10.80 13.08 -19.17
CA CYS A 211 -10.10 11.82 -19.43
C CYS A 211 -9.76 11.68 -20.92
N PHE A 212 -8.47 11.85 -21.25
CA PHE A 212 -7.98 11.65 -22.62
C PHE A 212 -8.27 10.24 -23.14
N SER A 213 -8.07 9.22 -22.30
CA SER A 213 -8.28 7.83 -22.72
C SER A 213 -9.73 7.51 -23.00
N TYR A 214 -10.67 8.12 -22.30
CA TYR A 214 -12.09 7.98 -22.60
C TYR A 214 -12.43 8.65 -23.94
N ALA A 215 -11.99 9.90 -24.11
CA ALA A 215 -12.26 10.67 -25.34
C ALA A 215 -11.65 10.03 -26.61
N LYS A 216 -10.65 9.15 -26.46
CA LYS A 216 -9.94 8.47 -27.57
C LYS A 216 -10.16 6.96 -27.60
N ASP A 217 -11.09 6.43 -26.81
CA ASP A 217 -11.38 4.98 -26.70
C ASP A 217 -10.12 4.13 -26.38
N LEU A 218 -9.30 4.61 -25.42
CA LEU A 218 -8.04 3.99 -25.03
C LEU A 218 -8.08 3.38 -23.62
N THR A 219 -9.23 3.34 -22.96
CA THR A 219 -9.35 2.92 -21.56
C THR A 219 -8.91 1.49 -21.31
N ASP A 220 -9.08 0.57 -22.25
CA ASP A 220 -8.66 -0.83 -22.14
C ASP A 220 -7.19 -1.05 -22.49
N SER A 221 -6.57 -0.14 -23.24
CA SER A 221 -5.18 -0.19 -23.64
C SER A 221 -4.24 0.52 -22.65
N ILE A 222 -4.79 1.40 -21.79
CA ILE A 222 -4.02 2.14 -20.77
C ILE A 222 -4.50 1.73 -19.37
N PRO A 223 -3.57 1.30 -18.50
CA PRO A 223 -2.11 1.20 -18.63
C PRO A 223 -1.65 0.08 -19.57
N THR A 224 -0.53 0.29 -20.25
CA THR A 224 0.09 -0.75 -21.07
C THR A 224 0.51 -1.93 -20.18
N LYS A 225 0.09 -3.13 -20.56
CA LYS A 225 0.42 -4.35 -19.82
C LYS A 225 1.93 -4.62 -19.89
N LYS A 226 2.54 -4.84 -18.75
CA LYS A 226 3.93 -5.29 -18.69
C LYS A 226 4.01 -6.73 -19.23
N LEU A 227 4.91 -6.95 -20.17
CA LEU A 227 5.26 -8.31 -20.57
C LEU A 227 5.91 -9.01 -19.38
N THR A 228 5.22 -9.95 -18.79
CA THR A 228 5.75 -10.75 -17.69
C THR A 228 6.69 -11.80 -18.25
N LYS A 229 7.94 -11.81 -17.77
CA LYS A 229 8.86 -12.93 -18.06
C LYS A 229 8.27 -14.21 -17.45
N PRO A 230 8.40 -15.35 -18.12
CA PRO A 230 7.96 -16.63 -17.55
C PRO A 230 8.63 -16.84 -16.19
N LYS A 231 7.85 -17.32 -15.22
CA LYS A 231 8.37 -17.61 -13.88
C LYS A 231 9.27 -18.84 -13.96
N LYS A 232 10.45 -18.76 -13.34
CA LYS A 232 11.30 -19.94 -13.17
C LYS A 232 10.60 -20.95 -12.26
N ILE A 233 10.50 -22.18 -12.72
CA ILE A 233 9.98 -23.29 -11.93
C ILE A 233 11.17 -23.92 -11.22
N ARG A 234 11.05 -24.10 -9.90
CA ARG A 234 12.06 -24.77 -9.07
C ARG A 234 11.44 -25.98 -8.40
N GLU A 235 12.22 -27.00 -8.24
CA GLU A 235 11.83 -28.24 -7.59
C GLU A 235 12.80 -28.55 -6.43
N ALA A 236 12.27 -29.13 -5.37
CA ALA A 236 13.04 -29.63 -4.24
C ALA A 236 12.26 -30.78 -3.58
N ASN A 237 12.97 -31.71 -2.95
CA ASN A 237 12.37 -32.73 -2.10
C ASN A 237 12.16 -32.15 -0.70
N LEU A 238 10.96 -32.28 -0.14
CA LEU A 238 10.65 -31.94 1.24
C LEU A 238 10.70 -33.21 2.08
N PHE A 239 11.38 -33.13 3.23
CA PHE A 239 11.55 -34.26 4.15
C PHE A 239 10.53 -34.16 5.29
N TRP A 240 9.62 -35.14 5.35
CA TRP A 240 8.71 -35.32 6.46
C TRP A 240 9.33 -36.24 7.50
N ILE A 241 9.92 -35.65 8.56
CA ILE A 241 10.65 -36.37 9.59
C ILE A 241 9.80 -36.38 10.86
N VAL A 242 9.48 -37.57 11.36
CA VAL A 242 8.66 -37.79 12.55
C VAL A 242 9.49 -38.57 13.59
N SER A 243 9.48 -38.11 14.82
CA SER A 243 10.14 -38.83 15.95
C SER A 243 9.25 -39.98 16.43
N ASN A 244 9.84 -40.89 17.24
CA ASN A 244 9.14 -41.98 17.93
C ASN A 244 8.01 -41.49 18.87
N GLN A 245 7.98 -40.20 19.20
CA GLN A 245 6.94 -39.54 20.00
C GLN A 245 5.90 -38.80 19.14
N ASN A 246 5.78 -39.08 17.84
CA ASN A 246 4.91 -38.40 16.88
C ASN A 246 5.14 -36.88 16.77
N LYS A 247 6.36 -36.40 17.04
CA LYS A 247 6.74 -35.00 16.85
C LYS A 247 7.34 -34.82 15.48
N ILE A 248 6.94 -33.74 14.79
CA ILE A 248 7.44 -33.38 13.47
C ILE A 248 8.65 -32.48 13.61
N PHE A 249 9.73 -32.79 12.88
CA PHE A 249 10.91 -31.93 12.83
C PHE A 249 10.67 -30.77 11.85
N LEU A 250 10.83 -29.53 12.32
CA LEU A 250 10.80 -28.32 11.54
C LEU A 250 12.09 -27.52 11.77
N GLN A 251 12.58 -26.90 10.73
CA GLN A 251 13.70 -25.97 10.79
C GLN A 251 13.25 -24.52 10.57
N ARG A 252 14.01 -23.58 11.10
CA ARG A 252 13.72 -22.16 10.88
C ARG A 252 14.44 -21.67 9.64
N ARG A 253 13.70 -21.05 8.72
CA ARG A 253 14.24 -20.43 7.51
C ARG A 253 15.26 -19.34 7.83
N PRO A 254 16.27 -19.12 6.97
CA PRO A 254 17.17 -17.99 7.08
C PRO A 254 16.42 -16.66 7.17
N LEU A 255 17.03 -15.65 7.80
CA LEU A 255 16.43 -14.31 7.94
C LEU A 255 16.40 -13.51 6.64
N LYS A 256 16.94 -14.05 5.52
CA LYS A 256 16.93 -13.48 4.18
C LYS A 256 16.27 -14.46 3.21
N GLY A 257 15.64 -13.93 2.14
CA GLY A 257 15.01 -14.76 1.11
C GLY A 257 13.50 -14.92 1.27
N LEU A 258 12.94 -16.01 0.76
CA LEU A 258 11.51 -16.31 0.78
C LEU A 258 11.07 -16.70 2.20
N LEU A 259 10.02 -16.04 2.73
CA LEU A 259 9.42 -16.32 4.05
C LEU A 259 10.46 -16.36 5.20
N PRO A 260 11.24 -15.29 5.41
CA PRO A 260 12.38 -15.31 6.34
C PRO A 260 11.95 -15.52 7.78
N GLY A 261 12.65 -16.46 8.48
CA GLY A 261 12.43 -16.76 9.89
C GLY A 261 11.17 -17.59 10.18
N MET A 262 10.43 -18.03 9.18
CA MET A 262 9.31 -18.96 9.35
C MET A 262 9.82 -20.40 9.54
N LEU A 263 8.98 -21.25 10.12
CA LEU A 263 9.25 -22.68 10.20
C LEU A 263 8.93 -23.33 8.85
N GLU A 264 9.78 -24.28 8.46
CA GLU A 264 9.61 -25.08 7.24
C GLU A 264 10.03 -26.52 7.48
N PHE A 265 9.55 -27.43 6.63
CA PHE A 265 10.11 -28.77 6.55
C PHE A 265 11.52 -28.71 5.97
N PRO A 266 12.46 -29.52 6.43
CA PRO A 266 13.76 -29.66 5.78
C PRO A 266 13.58 -30.00 4.30
N SER A 267 14.42 -29.45 3.45
CA SER A 267 14.37 -29.70 2.00
C SER A 267 15.77 -29.94 1.44
N SER A 268 15.83 -30.63 0.30
CA SER A 268 17.01 -30.62 -0.54
C SER A 268 17.24 -29.20 -1.10
N GLU A 269 18.33 -28.98 -1.79
CA GLU A 269 18.56 -27.77 -2.56
C GLU A 269 17.47 -27.58 -3.63
N TRP A 270 17.09 -26.30 -3.85
CA TRP A 270 16.13 -25.93 -4.86
C TRP A 270 16.81 -25.80 -6.22
N ILE A 271 16.54 -26.72 -7.13
CA ILE A 271 17.09 -26.75 -8.50
C ILE A 271 16.09 -26.16 -9.50
N ASN A 272 16.58 -25.54 -10.56
CA ASN A 272 15.72 -25.08 -11.66
C ASN A 272 15.28 -26.29 -12.49
N LYS A 273 14.00 -26.44 -12.76
CA LYS A 273 13.42 -27.56 -13.54
C LYS A 273 14.03 -27.74 -14.92
N ASN A 274 14.60 -26.66 -15.50
CA ASN A 274 15.18 -26.66 -16.85
C ASN A 274 16.69 -26.97 -16.88
N GLU A 275 17.33 -27.26 -15.74
CA GLU A 275 18.78 -27.58 -15.66
C GLU A 275 19.04 -29.09 -15.67
N ASN A 276 17.99 -29.94 -15.69
CA ASN A 276 18.10 -31.40 -15.72
C ASN A 276 17.87 -32.03 -17.11
N ILE A 277 18.17 -31.30 -18.19
CA ILE A 277 18.22 -31.90 -19.54
C ILE A 277 19.65 -31.70 -20.07
N SER A 278 20.56 -32.51 -19.56
CA SER A 278 21.83 -32.86 -20.22
C SER A 278 22.30 -34.20 -19.65
#